data_9db8dbdb9c325e819c491e0f96cadfdf
#
_entry.id   9db8dbdb9c325e819c491e0f96cadfdf
#
_cell.length_a   1.000
_cell.length_b   1.000
_cell.length_c   1.000
_cell.angle_alpha   90.00
_cell.angle_beta   90.00
_cell.angle_gamma   90.00
#
_symmetry.space_group_name_H-M   'P 1'
#
loop_
_entity.id
_entity.type
_entity.pdbx_description
1 polymer ?
#
loop_
_entity_poly.entity_id
_entity_poly.type
_entity_poly.pdbx_seq_one_letter_code
_entity_poly.pdbx_strand_id
1 'polypeptide(L)'
;VADLLELDLSRLIGSYSSGNRQKLGLVQAFLHRPELLILDEPTSGLDPLIQQAFYSLVEEVRDEGRTIFLSSHILPEVERIAERVGIIREGRLVTVASVAELKKKAVHRLEVRFATAVAAEEFTAVPGVRNVTADGGGDVLNLWIEGSVDAAIKTAAKHEVLNLISHEGDLEEAFLAFYSGAGEQLDAE
;
A
#
# COMPACT_ATOMS: atom_id res chain seq x y z
N VAL A 1 3.24 -18.46 -19.05
CA VAL A 1 2.18 -17.50 -18.63
C VAL A 1 0.82 -18.18 -18.53
N ALA A 2 0.35 -18.91 -19.60
CA ALA A 2 -0.97 -19.56 -19.55
C ALA A 2 -1.09 -20.58 -18.41
N ASP A 3 -0.09 -21.44 -18.23
CA ASP A 3 -0.05 -22.42 -17.14
C ASP A 3 0.01 -21.73 -15.77
N LEU A 4 0.81 -20.65 -15.65
CA LEU A 4 0.94 -19.88 -14.42
C LEU A 4 -0.39 -19.24 -13.98
N LEU A 5 -1.20 -18.79 -14.95
CA LEU A 5 -2.51 -18.20 -14.69
C LEU A 5 -3.65 -19.24 -14.71
N GLU A 6 -3.32 -20.54 -14.79
CA GLU A 6 -4.29 -21.65 -14.84
C GLU A 6 -5.37 -21.46 -15.91
N LEU A 7 -4.99 -21.02 -17.11
CA LEU A 7 -5.91 -20.81 -18.22
C LEU A 7 -6.04 -22.08 -19.06
N ASP A 8 -7.25 -22.66 -19.10
CA ASP A 8 -7.56 -23.81 -19.94
C ASP A 8 -7.72 -23.40 -21.43
N LEU A 9 -6.67 -23.59 -22.20
CA LEU A 9 -6.61 -23.25 -23.61
C LEU A 9 -7.42 -24.20 -24.50
N SER A 10 -7.96 -25.31 -23.97
CA SER A 10 -8.76 -26.28 -24.75
C SER A 10 -10.22 -25.79 -24.98
N ARG A 11 -10.68 -24.82 -24.18
CA ARG A 11 -12.06 -24.31 -24.24
C ARG A 11 -12.22 -23.19 -25.26
N LEU A 12 -13.41 -23.09 -25.83
CA LEU A 12 -13.76 -21.98 -26.71
C LEU A 12 -13.80 -20.67 -25.92
N ILE A 13 -13.20 -19.59 -26.45
CA ILE A 13 -13.15 -18.26 -25.84
C ILE A 13 -14.55 -17.74 -25.48
N GLY A 14 -15.56 -18.03 -26.33
CA GLY A 14 -16.94 -17.63 -26.06
C GLY A 14 -17.56 -18.25 -24.81
N SER A 15 -17.00 -19.36 -24.30
CA SER A 15 -17.43 -20.03 -23.07
C SER A 15 -16.69 -19.57 -21.81
N TYR A 16 -15.73 -18.66 -21.91
CA TYR A 16 -14.96 -18.19 -20.77
C TYR A 16 -15.81 -17.31 -19.85
N SER A 17 -15.62 -17.51 -18.54
CA SER A 17 -16.08 -16.57 -17.50
C SER A 17 -15.36 -15.22 -17.65
N SER A 18 -15.83 -14.20 -16.92
CA SER A 18 -15.15 -12.89 -16.88
C SER A 18 -13.69 -13.03 -16.41
N GLY A 19 -13.43 -13.79 -15.36
CA GLY A 19 -12.08 -14.06 -14.86
C GLY A 19 -11.20 -14.78 -15.88
N ASN A 20 -11.72 -15.79 -16.60
CA ASN A 20 -10.94 -16.46 -17.65
C ASN A 20 -10.67 -15.56 -18.87
N ARG A 21 -11.57 -14.63 -19.18
CA ARG A 21 -11.32 -13.60 -20.21
C ARG A 21 -10.21 -12.64 -19.77
N GLN A 22 -10.20 -12.26 -18.48
CA GLN A 22 -9.13 -11.45 -17.91
C GLN A 22 -7.79 -12.18 -17.98
N LYS A 23 -7.73 -13.45 -17.56
CA LYS A 23 -6.54 -14.31 -17.69
C LYS A 23 -6.06 -14.39 -19.15
N LEU A 24 -6.96 -14.55 -20.12
CA LEU A 24 -6.61 -14.57 -21.55
C LEU A 24 -6.00 -13.25 -22.00
N GLY A 25 -6.57 -12.11 -21.59
CA GLY A 25 -6.02 -10.79 -21.88
C GLY A 25 -4.60 -10.63 -21.36
N LEU A 26 -4.35 -11.07 -20.13
CA LEU A 26 -3.00 -11.07 -19.56
C LEU A 26 -2.05 -11.99 -20.35
N VAL A 27 -2.46 -13.22 -20.67
CA VAL A 27 -1.64 -14.12 -21.52
C VAL A 27 -1.26 -13.45 -22.83
N GLN A 28 -2.20 -12.80 -23.50
CA GLN A 28 -1.95 -12.10 -24.77
C GLN A 28 -0.97 -10.94 -24.60
N ALA A 29 -1.12 -10.14 -23.53
CA ALA A 29 -0.25 -9.00 -23.26
C ALA A 29 1.22 -9.42 -23.01
N PHE A 30 1.42 -10.51 -22.29
CA PHE A 30 2.76 -10.98 -21.93
C PHE A 30 3.42 -11.88 -22.98
N LEU A 31 2.64 -12.51 -23.89
CA LEU A 31 3.08 -13.57 -24.79
C LEU A 31 4.29 -13.18 -25.67
N HIS A 32 4.27 -11.98 -26.22
CA HIS A 32 5.26 -11.49 -27.19
C HIS A 32 6.39 -10.67 -26.53
N ARG A 33 6.46 -10.66 -25.20
CA ARG A 33 7.53 -10.03 -24.39
C ARG A 33 7.79 -8.56 -24.79
N PRO A 34 6.77 -7.68 -24.84
CA PRO A 34 6.97 -6.28 -25.22
C PRO A 34 7.84 -5.54 -24.22
N GLU A 35 8.55 -4.50 -24.65
CA GLU A 35 9.34 -3.63 -23.77
C GLU A 35 8.46 -2.79 -22.82
N LEU A 36 7.24 -2.47 -23.25
CA LEU A 36 6.23 -1.74 -22.48
C LEU A 36 4.92 -2.52 -22.47
N LEU A 37 4.41 -2.82 -21.26
CA LEU A 37 3.06 -3.32 -21.05
C LEU A 37 2.18 -2.20 -20.48
N ILE A 38 0.96 -2.07 -21.03
CA ILE A 38 -0.07 -1.18 -20.49
C ILE A 38 -1.25 -2.05 -20.08
N LEU A 39 -1.58 -2.04 -18.79
CA LEU A 39 -2.58 -2.91 -18.18
C LEU A 39 -3.60 -2.07 -17.43
N ASP A 40 -4.88 -2.26 -17.74
CA ASP A 40 -5.98 -1.58 -17.06
C ASP A 40 -6.67 -2.56 -16.12
N GLU A 41 -6.63 -2.27 -14.80
CA GLU A 41 -7.20 -3.09 -13.71
C GLU A 41 -6.88 -4.60 -13.89
N PRO A 42 -5.58 -4.99 -14.00
CA PRO A 42 -5.19 -6.33 -14.45
C PRO A 42 -5.65 -7.48 -13.55
N THR A 43 -5.88 -7.22 -12.28
CA THR A 43 -6.28 -8.21 -11.27
C THR A 43 -7.77 -8.28 -11.02
N SER A 44 -8.54 -7.40 -11.68
CA SER A 44 -9.99 -7.34 -11.53
C SER A 44 -10.66 -8.67 -11.88
N GLY A 45 -11.44 -9.23 -10.95
CA GLY A 45 -12.15 -10.49 -11.14
C GLY A 45 -11.28 -11.75 -11.11
N LEU A 46 -10.00 -11.64 -10.72
CA LEU A 46 -9.12 -12.77 -10.47
C LEU A 46 -9.23 -13.23 -9.01
N ASP A 47 -9.14 -14.52 -8.79
CA ASP A 47 -9.03 -15.08 -7.44
C ASP A 47 -7.65 -14.80 -6.82
N PRO A 48 -7.51 -14.87 -5.47
CA PRO A 48 -6.27 -14.50 -4.79
C PRO A 48 -5.03 -15.29 -5.22
N LEU A 49 -5.17 -16.56 -5.61
CA LEU A 49 -4.04 -17.37 -6.06
C LEU A 49 -3.52 -16.88 -7.42
N ILE A 50 -4.42 -16.57 -8.31
CA ILE A 50 -4.06 -16.02 -9.63
C ILE A 50 -3.51 -14.60 -9.51
N GLN A 51 -4.01 -13.79 -8.57
CA GLN A 51 -3.40 -12.48 -8.28
C GLN A 51 -1.93 -12.64 -7.83
N GLN A 52 -1.63 -13.62 -6.96
CA GLN A 52 -0.24 -13.90 -6.56
C GLN A 52 0.63 -14.31 -7.76
N ALA A 53 0.11 -15.15 -8.65
CA ALA A 53 0.81 -15.55 -9.87
C ALA A 53 1.07 -14.34 -10.79
N PHE A 54 0.10 -13.43 -10.90
CA PHE A 54 0.26 -12.18 -11.65
C PHE A 54 1.35 -11.28 -11.03
N TYR A 55 1.41 -11.14 -9.71
CA TYR A 55 2.45 -10.33 -9.05
C TYR A 55 3.84 -10.90 -9.30
N SER A 56 4.01 -12.22 -9.24
CA SER A 56 5.29 -12.86 -9.58
C SER A 56 5.69 -12.62 -11.04
N LEU A 57 4.71 -12.60 -11.96
CA LEU A 57 4.95 -12.29 -13.38
C LEU A 57 5.37 -10.82 -13.58
N VAL A 58 4.79 -9.89 -12.82
CA VAL A 58 5.20 -8.49 -12.83
C VAL A 58 6.64 -8.32 -12.33
N GLU A 59 7.01 -9.02 -11.26
CA GLU A 59 8.37 -9.02 -10.72
C GLU A 59 9.38 -9.56 -11.74
N GLU A 60 9.07 -10.70 -12.39
CA GLU A 60 9.91 -11.28 -13.44
C GLU A 60 10.14 -10.29 -14.60
N VAL A 61 9.08 -9.66 -15.09
CA VAL A 61 9.15 -8.70 -16.20
C VAL A 61 9.97 -7.45 -15.83
N ARG A 62 9.83 -6.98 -14.59
CA ARG A 62 10.62 -5.87 -14.07
C ARG A 62 12.10 -6.24 -13.98
N ASP A 63 12.41 -7.44 -13.48
CA ASP A 63 13.79 -7.92 -13.35
C ASP A 63 14.46 -8.13 -14.71
N GLU A 64 13.67 -8.37 -15.79
CA GLU A 64 14.12 -8.34 -17.18
C GLU A 64 14.41 -6.91 -17.71
N GLY A 65 14.15 -5.87 -16.92
CA GLY A 65 14.35 -4.46 -17.31
C GLY A 65 13.24 -3.89 -18.20
N ARG A 66 12.09 -4.54 -18.26
CA ARG A 66 10.91 -4.10 -19.03
C ARG A 66 10.03 -3.19 -18.20
N THR A 67 9.24 -2.35 -18.87
CA THR A 67 8.37 -1.39 -18.21
C THR A 67 6.92 -1.88 -18.17
N ILE A 68 6.29 -1.77 -17.01
CA ILE A 68 4.85 -2.01 -16.84
C ILE A 68 4.20 -0.71 -16.38
N PHE A 69 3.18 -0.27 -17.10
CA PHE A 69 2.28 0.80 -16.70
C PHE A 69 0.91 0.19 -16.44
N LEU A 70 0.40 0.31 -15.22
CA LEU A 70 -0.89 -0.27 -14.86
C LEU A 70 -1.78 0.73 -14.12
N SER A 71 -3.09 0.55 -14.26
CA SER A 71 -4.07 1.17 -13.37
C SER A 71 -4.51 0.18 -12.29
N SER A 72 -4.75 0.65 -11.09
CA SER A 72 -5.43 -0.09 -10.03
C SER A 72 -6.09 0.87 -9.04
N HIS A 73 -7.19 0.43 -8.45
CA HIS A 73 -7.83 1.11 -7.31
C HIS A 73 -7.58 0.37 -5.99
N ILE A 74 -6.78 -0.69 -6.02
CA ILE A 74 -6.44 -1.53 -4.86
C ILE A 74 -5.06 -1.10 -4.36
N LEU A 75 -5.02 -0.21 -3.37
CA LEU A 75 -3.77 0.38 -2.87
C LEU A 75 -2.75 -0.64 -2.34
N PRO A 76 -3.14 -1.71 -1.61
CA PRO A 76 -2.20 -2.78 -1.23
C PRO A 76 -1.54 -3.49 -2.42
N GLU A 77 -2.24 -3.63 -3.54
CA GLU A 77 -1.67 -4.17 -4.77
C GLU A 77 -0.62 -3.22 -5.35
N VAL A 78 -0.98 -1.94 -5.49
CA VAL A 78 -0.07 -0.90 -5.98
C VAL A 78 1.20 -0.83 -5.12
N GLU A 79 1.04 -0.86 -3.79
CA GLU A 79 2.15 -0.85 -2.85
C GLU A 79 3.12 -2.02 -3.05
N ARG A 80 2.58 -3.18 -3.42
CA ARG A 80 3.36 -4.40 -3.62
C ARG A 80 4.18 -4.40 -4.91
N ILE A 81 3.58 -3.93 -6.02
CA ILE A 81 4.15 -4.14 -7.36
C ILE A 81 4.68 -2.89 -8.04
N ALA A 82 4.26 -1.69 -7.60
CA ALA A 82 4.66 -0.44 -8.23
C ALA A 82 5.88 0.18 -7.53
N GLU A 83 6.80 0.74 -8.31
CA GLU A 83 7.90 1.56 -7.81
C GLU A 83 7.48 3.03 -7.70
N ARG A 84 6.67 3.49 -8.66
CA ARG A 84 6.17 4.86 -8.76
C ARG A 84 4.68 4.86 -8.98
N VAL A 85 4.00 5.85 -8.43
CA VAL A 85 2.55 6.02 -8.49
C VAL A 85 2.22 7.41 -8.98
N GLY A 86 1.29 7.50 -9.94
CA GLY A 86 0.62 8.73 -10.31
C GLY A 86 -0.77 8.76 -9.69
N ILE A 87 -1.06 9.76 -8.85
CA ILE A 87 -2.39 9.94 -8.25
C ILE A 87 -3.22 10.86 -9.15
N ILE A 88 -4.37 10.35 -9.60
CA ILE A 88 -5.32 11.09 -10.44
C ILE A 88 -6.57 11.39 -9.63
N ARG A 89 -7.00 12.66 -9.63
CA ARG A 89 -8.24 13.12 -8.99
C ARG A 89 -8.98 14.05 -9.95
N GLU A 90 -10.27 13.83 -10.14
CA GLU A 90 -11.12 14.66 -11.01
C GLU A 90 -10.54 14.87 -12.42
N GLY A 91 -9.92 13.81 -12.98
CA GLY A 91 -9.29 13.82 -14.31
C GLY A 91 -7.97 14.59 -14.38
N ARG A 92 -7.38 14.99 -13.26
CA ARG A 92 -6.09 15.70 -13.19
C ARG A 92 -5.06 14.85 -12.46
N LEU A 93 -3.84 14.87 -12.97
CA LEU A 93 -2.70 14.29 -12.27
C LEU A 93 -2.33 15.20 -11.09
N VAL A 94 -2.49 14.69 -9.86
CA VAL A 94 -2.21 15.43 -8.62
C VAL A 94 -0.73 15.37 -8.30
N THR A 95 -0.14 14.19 -8.33
CA THR A 95 1.28 13.99 -8.03
C THR A 95 1.81 12.72 -8.71
N VAL A 96 3.13 12.66 -8.87
CA VAL A 96 3.87 11.44 -9.25
C VAL A 96 5.03 11.28 -8.28
N ALA A 97 5.00 10.21 -7.49
CA ALA A 97 6.03 9.95 -6.50
C ALA A 97 6.39 8.46 -6.45
N SER A 98 7.51 8.11 -5.83
CA SER A 98 7.78 6.72 -5.49
C SER A 98 6.88 6.25 -4.35
N VAL A 99 6.56 4.96 -4.34
CA VAL A 99 5.82 4.34 -3.22
C VAL A 99 6.56 4.58 -1.90
N ALA A 100 7.88 4.49 -1.91
CA ALA A 100 8.71 4.73 -0.73
C ALA A 100 8.61 6.18 -0.20
N GLU A 101 8.54 7.18 -1.10
CA GLU A 101 8.35 8.59 -0.69
C GLU A 101 6.97 8.83 -0.11
N LEU A 102 5.93 8.24 -0.71
CA LEU A 102 4.57 8.34 -0.20
C LEU A 102 4.44 7.70 1.18
N LYS A 103 5.01 6.51 1.38
CA LYS A 103 5.02 5.82 2.68
C LYS A 103 5.79 6.59 3.76
N LYS A 104 6.89 7.26 3.44
CA LYS A 104 7.61 8.11 4.41
C LYS A 104 6.78 9.28 4.93
N LYS A 105 5.83 9.76 4.12
CA LYS A 105 4.90 10.84 4.50
C LYS A 105 3.65 10.32 5.21
N ALA A 106 3.38 9.02 5.15
CA ALA A 106 2.27 8.41 5.85
C ALA A 106 2.51 8.39 7.37
N VAL A 107 1.44 8.48 8.11
CA VAL A 107 1.48 8.54 9.57
C VAL A 107 1.58 7.12 10.12
N HIS A 108 2.62 6.82 10.88
CA HIS A 108 2.74 5.55 11.60
C HIS A 108 1.75 5.52 12.76
N ARG A 109 1.00 4.44 12.90
CA ARG A 109 0.19 4.18 14.09
C ARG A 109 0.91 3.20 15.00
N LEU A 110 1.20 3.63 16.23
CA LEU A 110 1.80 2.79 17.25
C LEU A 110 0.79 2.56 18.36
N GLU A 111 0.35 1.32 18.55
CA GLU A 111 -0.47 0.92 19.68
C GLU A 111 0.46 0.35 20.77
N VAL A 112 0.42 0.94 21.96
CA VAL A 112 1.23 0.52 23.09
C VAL A 112 0.34 0.17 24.27
N ARG A 113 0.46 -1.05 24.78
CA ARG A 113 -0.21 -1.52 26.00
C ARG A 113 0.79 -1.55 27.16
N PHE A 114 0.45 -0.86 28.22
CA PHE A 114 1.23 -0.77 29.45
C PHE A 114 0.65 -1.65 30.56
N ALA A 115 1.49 -2.01 31.56
CA ALA A 115 1.05 -2.72 32.76
C ALA A 115 0.16 -1.86 33.67
N THR A 116 0.31 -0.55 33.61
CA THR A 116 -0.48 0.46 34.35
C THR A 116 -0.81 1.62 33.44
N ALA A 117 -1.86 2.38 33.79
CA ALA A 117 -2.24 3.57 33.02
C ALA A 117 -1.07 4.58 32.95
N VAL A 118 -0.83 5.09 31.72
CA VAL A 118 0.19 6.10 31.42
C VAL A 118 -0.51 7.34 30.87
N ALA A 119 -0.06 8.50 31.30
CA ALA A 119 -0.64 9.77 30.87
C ALA A 119 -0.35 10.02 29.38
N ALA A 120 -1.40 10.25 28.58
CA ALA A 120 -1.27 10.53 27.15
C ALA A 120 -0.44 11.80 26.89
N GLU A 121 -0.45 12.74 27.83
CA GLU A 121 0.29 14.00 27.80
C GLU A 121 1.81 13.79 27.70
N GLU A 122 2.35 12.69 28.21
CA GLU A 122 3.77 12.37 28.11
C GLU A 122 4.22 12.15 26.66
N PHE A 123 3.29 11.75 25.80
CA PHE A 123 3.56 11.47 24.39
C PHE A 123 3.24 12.65 23.48
N THR A 124 2.39 13.58 23.87
CA THR A 124 2.03 14.74 23.05
C THR A 124 3.20 15.68 22.76
N ALA A 125 4.20 15.71 23.67
CA ALA A 125 5.42 16.48 23.49
C ALA A 125 6.54 15.75 22.75
N VAL A 126 6.33 14.48 22.38
CA VAL A 126 7.35 13.67 21.70
C VAL A 126 7.46 14.11 20.23
N PRO A 127 8.68 14.38 19.73
CA PRO A 127 8.86 14.76 18.32
C PRO A 127 8.25 13.75 17.35
N GLY A 128 7.49 14.25 16.38
CA GLY A 128 6.82 13.43 15.37
C GLY A 128 5.41 12.95 15.77
N VAL A 129 5.05 12.97 17.06
CA VAL A 129 3.70 12.59 17.49
C VAL A 129 2.72 13.69 17.12
N ARG A 130 1.70 13.32 16.32
CA ARG A 130 0.64 14.22 15.84
C ARG A 130 -0.64 14.11 16.66
N ASN A 131 -0.93 12.91 17.14
CA ASN A 131 -2.12 12.63 17.94
C ASN A 131 -1.85 11.48 18.91
N VAL A 132 -2.54 11.50 20.04
CA VAL A 132 -2.53 10.43 21.06
C VAL A 132 -3.97 10.20 21.51
N THR A 133 -4.42 8.96 21.53
CA THR A 133 -5.67 8.58 22.17
C THR A 133 -5.43 7.46 23.17
N ALA A 134 -6.19 7.48 24.25
CA ALA A 134 -6.15 6.47 25.30
C ALA A 134 -7.42 5.64 25.29
N ASP A 135 -7.27 4.32 25.33
CA ASP A 135 -8.36 3.36 25.46
C ASP A 135 -8.27 2.61 26.80
N GLY A 136 -9.36 1.98 27.22
CA GLY A 136 -9.38 1.01 28.32
C GLY A 136 -9.06 1.53 29.71
N GLY A 137 -9.07 2.84 29.94
CA GLY A 137 -8.70 3.41 31.25
C GLY A 137 -7.25 3.94 31.30
N GLY A 138 -6.61 4.06 30.12
CA GLY A 138 -5.28 4.67 29.97
C GLY A 138 -4.13 3.68 29.97
N ASP A 139 -4.40 2.38 29.97
CA ASP A 139 -3.39 1.33 29.84
C ASP A 139 -3.07 1.00 28.38
N VAL A 140 -3.87 1.46 27.42
CA VAL A 140 -3.60 1.36 25.98
C VAL A 140 -3.54 2.75 25.38
N LEU A 141 -2.41 3.10 24.78
CA LEU A 141 -2.25 4.35 24.03
C LEU A 141 -2.08 4.05 22.55
N ASN A 142 -2.82 4.78 21.72
CA ASN A 142 -2.64 4.83 20.28
C ASN A 142 -1.96 6.15 19.91
N LEU A 143 -0.82 6.06 19.24
CA LEU A 143 0.01 7.17 18.83
C LEU A 143 0.03 7.27 17.31
N TRP A 144 -0.22 8.44 16.76
CA TRP A 144 -0.04 8.75 15.35
C TRP A 144 1.24 9.57 15.19
N ILE A 145 2.21 9.00 14.45
CA ILE A 145 3.58 9.51 14.40
C ILE A 145 3.98 9.76 12.96
N GLU A 146 4.38 10.97 12.65
CA GLU A 146 4.98 11.30 11.37
C GLU A 146 6.51 11.15 11.45
N GLY A 147 7.09 10.37 10.52
CA GLY A 147 8.51 10.09 10.47
C GLY A 147 8.95 8.98 11.43
N SER A 148 10.00 9.20 12.21
CA SER A 148 10.62 8.15 13.05
C SER A 148 9.83 7.87 14.32
N VAL A 149 9.54 6.60 14.58
CA VAL A 149 8.90 6.13 15.83
C VAL A 149 9.87 6.00 17.00
N ASP A 150 11.18 6.19 16.80
CA ASP A 150 12.24 5.96 17.78
C ASP A 150 12.02 6.73 19.10
N ALA A 151 11.67 8.01 19.01
CA ALA A 151 11.44 8.86 20.19
C ALA A 151 10.23 8.38 21.01
N ALA A 152 9.16 7.95 20.33
CA ALA A 152 7.96 7.43 20.99
C ALA A 152 8.25 6.09 21.68
N ILE A 153 8.99 5.19 21.02
CA ILE A 153 9.42 3.90 21.60
C ILE A 153 10.29 4.13 22.83
N LYS A 154 11.26 5.06 22.78
CA LYS A 154 12.10 5.40 23.92
C LYS A 154 11.31 6.01 25.08
N THR A 155 10.25 6.75 24.78
CA THR A 155 9.36 7.27 25.82
C THR A 155 8.52 6.14 26.42
N ALA A 156 7.96 5.26 25.62
CA ALA A 156 7.22 4.09 26.09
C ALA A 156 8.09 3.17 26.95
N ALA A 157 9.37 3.00 26.61
CA ALA A 157 10.32 2.17 27.36
C ALA A 157 10.66 2.67 28.77
N LYS A 158 10.18 3.86 29.18
CA LYS A 158 10.27 4.32 30.58
C LYS A 158 9.25 3.64 31.48
N HIS A 159 8.24 3.00 30.89
CA HIS A 159 7.17 2.29 31.57
C HIS A 159 7.25 0.80 31.27
N GLU A 160 6.54 -0.02 32.02
CA GLU A 160 6.44 -1.45 31.76
C GLU A 160 5.48 -1.68 30.58
N VAL A 161 6.03 -2.02 29.39
CA VAL A 161 5.29 -2.30 28.16
C VAL A 161 4.95 -3.77 28.11
N LEU A 162 3.66 -4.10 28.02
CA LEU A 162 3.16 -5.47 27.87
C LEU A 162 3.05 -5.89 26.41
N ASN A 163 2.69 -4.95 25.53
CA ASN A 163 2.58 -5.19 24.09
C ASN A 163 2.82 -3.90 23.31
N LEU A 164 3.37 -4.05 22.11
CA LEU A 164 3.56 -2.96 21.16
C LEU A 164 3.25 -3.47 19.76
N ILE A 165 2.32 -2.81 19.08
CA ILE A 165 1.93 -3.10 17.70
C ILE A 165 2.24 -1.85 16.88
N SER A 166 3.10 -1.99 15.89
CA SER A 166 3.40 -0.93 14.94
C SER A 166 2.69 -1.20 13.62
N HIS A 167 1.84 -0.27 13.22
CA HIS A 167 1.29 -0.22 11.88
C HIS A 167 2.12 0.82 11.12
N GLU A 168 2.89 0.36 10.16
CA GLU A 168 3.56 1.27 9.24
C GLU A 168 2.50 2.04 8.46
N GLY A 169 2.74 3.33 8.23
CA GLY A 169 1.87 4.11 7.36
C GLY A 169 1.80 3.44 5.99
N ASP A 170 0.60 3.10 5.56
CA ASP A 170 0.35 2.47 4.28
C ASP A 170 0.06 3.50 3.18
N LEU A 171 0.02 3.02 1.95
CA LEU A 171 -0.30 3.88 0.81
C LEU A 171 -1.73 4.43 0.89
N GLU A 172 -2.63 3.76 1.61
CA GLU A 172 -4.02 4.20 1.80
C GLU A 172 -4.10 5.46 2.66
N GLU A 173 -3.36 5.52 3.76
CA GLU A 173 -3.26 6.72 4.60
C GLU A 173 -2.63 7.90 3.83
N ALA A 174 -1.52 7.63 3.10
CA ALA A 174 -0.91 8.63 2.24
C ALA A 174 -1.91 9.14 1.17
N PHE A 175 -2.65 8.25 0.55
CA PHE A 175 -3.66 8.58 -0.46
C PHE A 175 -4.81 9.44 0.11
N LEU A 176 -5.34 9.07 1.29
CA LEU A 176 -6.39 9.83 1.97
C LEU A 176 -5.97 11.27 2.29
N ALA A 177 -4.69 11.50 2.60
CA ALA A 177 -4.16 12.84 2.82
C ALA A 177 -4.29 13.74 1.59
N PHE A 178 -4.10 13.21 0.37
CA PHE A 178 -4.33 13.93 -0.88
C PHE A 178 -5.81 14.21 -1.17
N TYR A 179 -6.73 13.37 -0.67
CA TYR A 179 -8.17 13.57 -0.83
C TYR A 179 -8.77 14.57 0.18
N SER A 180 -8.23 14.63 1.39
CA SER A 180 -8.72 15.53 2.46
C SER A 180 -8.25 16.98 2.36
N GLY A 181 -7.50 17.34 1.30
CA GLY A 181 -6.98 18.70 1.10
C GLY A 181 -5.75 19.06 1.94
N ALA A 182 -5.26 18.13 2.77
CA ALA A 182 -3.99 18.30 3.50
C ALA A 182 -2.76 18.18 2.59
N GLY A 183 -2.94 17.63 1.38
CA GLY A 183 -1.86 17.40 0.41
C GLY A 183 -1.40 18.64 -0.38
N GLU A 184 -2.18 19.73 -0.40
CA GLU A 184 -1.80 20.95 -1.14
C GLU A 184 -0.62 21.72 -0.51
N GLN A 185 -0.21 21.39 0.71
CA GLN A 185 0.94 21.99 1.39
C GLN A 185 2.26 21.22 1.19
N LEU A 186 2.25 20.10 0.45
CA LEU A 186 3.40 19.20 0.33
C LEU A 186 4.29 19.47 -0.91
N ASP A 187 3.83 20.30 -1.85
CA ASP A 187 4.57 20.61 -3.09
C ASP A 187 5.21 22.03 -3.12
N ALA A 188 5.34 22.71 -1.95
CA ALA A 188 5.86 24.07 -1.84
C ALA A 188 7.17 24.15 -1.03
N GLU A 189 8.10 23.18 -1.22
CA GLU A 189 9.52 23.35 -0.82
C GLU A 189 10.45 22.66 -1.81
#